data_4143f58f8e5c263a42faf38f5e852416
#
_entry.id   4143f58f8e5c263a42faf38f5e852416
#
_cell.length_a   1.000
_cell.length_b   1.000
_cell.length_c   1.000
_cell.angle_alpha   90.00
_cell.angle_beta   90.00
_cell.angle_gamma   90.00
#
_symmetry.space_group_name_H-M   'P 1'
#
loop_
_entity.id
_entity.type
_entity.pdbx_description
1 polymer ?
#
loop_
_entity_poly.entity_id
_entity_poly.type
_entity_poly.pdbx_seq_one_letter_code
_entity_poly.pdbx_strand_id
1 'polypeptide(L)'
;MYLRRRAALALLTAAVATPARAAAPIRLGLLRTASPAPFYIAQNRGWFAEAGVPVEFKFFEAAQPIAAAAVSGDTDIGVTALTGGFFALAGKGELKVIGGGLHEQKGFDLTAVLVSKQAFDGGLTSLDKLGGHSFGITQFGSSFHYMLGQLAVEQKFDLKSMSLRPLQQVPNMVSAVRSGQVDATMAIASMARPLEASGEAKIIGWVGDHIPYQITALFASAAMVEKRADDLKAFCKAYQRGVAAYRAAFLRRDAAGMPIFDAETDAAITDITKFVFIGDPAAATKIKAGLGWYDEGAALDVADVRLQLAWFSAQGMVKGEIDPAAIIDTRFLPTR
;
A
#
# COMPACT_ATOMS: atom_id res chain seq x y z
N MET A 1 -74.88 32.25 36.46
CA MET A 1 -74.07 31.02 36.62
C MET A 1 -73.25 30.85 35.34
N TYR A 2 -72.00 31.36 35.31
CA TYR A 2 -71.17 31.41 34.09
C TYR A 2 -70.06 30.41 34.23
N LEU A 3 -70.06 29.38 33.40
CA LEU A 3 -68.96 28.43 33.25
C LEU A 3 -67.95 28.97 32.25
N ARG A 4 -66.73 29.31 32.74
CA ARG A 4 -65.57 29.66 31.89
C ARG A 4 -64.87 28.37 31.40
N ARG A 5 -64.93 28.12 30.07
CA ARG A 5 -64.08 27.12 29.42
C ARG A 5 -62.66 27.69 29.26
N ARG A 6 -61.68 27.09 29.91
CA ARG A 6 -60.25 27.34 29.66
C ARG A 6 -59.82 26.37 28.54
N ALA A 7 -59.52 26.91 27.35
CA ALA A 7 -58.84 26.18 26.28
C ALA A 7 -57.36 26.15 26.57
N ALA A 8 -56.78 24.96 26.76
CA ALA A 8 -55.35 24.75 26.85
C ALA A 8 -54.79 24.60 25.42
N LEU A 9 -53.99 25.59 24.98
CA LEU A 9 -53.18 25.47 23.77
C LEU A 9 -51.96 24.60 24.09
N ALA A 10 -51.93 23.35 23.54
CA ALA A 10 -50.69 22.52 23.51
C ALA A 10 -49.83 22.98 22.33
N LEU A 11 -48.71 23.65 22.61
CA LEU A 11 -47.66 23.93 21.63
C LEU A 11 -46.95 22.59 21.32
N LEU A 12 -47.22 22.01 20.17
CA LEU A 12 -46.36 20.98 19.58
C LEU A 12 -45.10 21.67 19.01
N THR A 13 -44.00 21.55 19.71
CA THR A 13 -42.67 21.86 19.15
C THR A 13 -42.27 20.73 18.19
N ALA A 14 -42.49 20.93 16.89
CA ALA A 14 -41.93 20.09 15.86
C ALA A 14 -40.39 20.26 15.88
N ALA A 15 -39.68 19.25 16.36
CA ALA A 15 -38.24 19.18 16.19
C ALA A 15 -37.95 19.05 14.68
N VAL A 16 -37.48 20.14 14.08
CA VAL A 16 -36.98 20.13 12.71
C VAL A 16 -35.67 19.33 12.75
N ALA A 17 -35.74 18.04 12.36
CA ALA A 17 -34.55 17.24 12.10
C ALA A 17 -33.84 17.88 10.91
N THR A 18 -32.79 18.63 11.16
CA THR A 18 -31.85 19.07 10.10
C THR A 18 -31.35 17.82 9.39
N PRO A 19 -31.50 17.71 8.06
CA PRO A 19 -30.95 16.56 7.33
C PRO A 19 -29.44 16.55 7.60
N ALA A 20 -28.96 15.45 8.18
CA ALA A 20 -27.53 15.23 8.33
C ALA A 20 -26.91 15.34 6.93
N ARG A 21 -26.13 16.39 6.71
CA ARG A 21 -25.40 16.59 5.45
C ARG A 21 -24.52 15.36 5.26
N ALA A 22 -24.79 14.56 4.23
CA ALA A 22 -23.96 13.43 3.90
C ALA A 22 -22.49 13.92 3.81
N ALA A 23 -21.62 13.31 4.60
CA ALA A 23 -20.19 13.67 4.57
C ALA A 23 -19.66 13.51 3.15
N ALA A 24 -18.87 14.47 2.69
CA ALA A 24 -18.22 14.34 1.39
C ALA A 24 -17.33 13.09 1.40
N PRO A 25 -17.34 12.25 0.37
CA PRO A 25 -16.57 11.02 0.33
C PRO A 25 -15.08 11.32 0.49
N ILE A 26 -14.39 10.43 1.19
CA ILE A 26 -12.92 10.45 1.27
C ILE A 26 -12.38 9.80 -0.01
N ARG A 27 -11.58 10.52 -0.77
CA ARG A 27 -10.94 10.01 -1.99
C ARG A 27 -9.63 9.35 -1.60
N LEU A 28 -9.57 8.02 -1.72
CA LEU A 28 -8.41 7.20 -1.40
C LEU A 28 -7.64 6.83 -2.67
N GLY A 29 -6.41 7.33 -2.79
CA GLY A 29 -5.46 6.96 -3.84
C GLY A 29 -4.75 5.65 -3.53
N LEU A 30 -4.76 4.69 -4.45
CA LEU A 30 -4.14 3.38 -4.29
C LEU A 30 -3.78 2.74 -5.64
N LEU A 31 -2.91 1.74 -5.61
CA LEU A 31 -2.58 0.96 -6.81
C LEU A 31 -3.69 -0.07 -7.10
N ARG A 32 -3.96 -0.34 -8.39
CA ARG A 32 -4.89 -1.38 -8.83
C ARG A 32 -4.25 -2.77 -8.73
N THR A 33 -3.97 -3.21 -7.52
CA THR A 33 -3.37 -4.52 -7.20
C THR A 33 -4.09 -5.16 -6.03
N ALA A 34 -3.76 -6.41 -5.67
CA ALA A 34 -4.29 -7.04 -4.47
C ALA A 34 -3.67 -6.48 -3.17
N SER A 35 -2.56 -5.74 -3.25
CA SER A 35 -1.85 -5.24 -2.06
C SER A 35 -2.72 -4.42 -1.11
N PRO A 36 -3.63 -3.51 -1.56
CA PRO A 36 -4.52 -2.78 -0.66
C PRO A 36 -5.75 -3.57 -0.19
N ALA A 37 -5.71 -4.91 -0.15
CA ALA A 37 -6.83 -5.78 0.20
C ALA A 37 -7.64 -5.36 1.45
N PRO A 38 -7.04 -4.92 2.57
CA PRO A 38 -7.81 -4.45 3.73
C PRO A 38 -8.83 -3.35 3.40
N PHE A 39 -8.51 -2.44 2.45
CA PHE A 39 -9.42 -1.38 2.03
C PHE A 39 -10.57 -1.93 1.18
N TYR A 40 -10.30 -2.91 0.31
CA TYR A 40 -11.34 -3.57 -0.48
C TYR A 40 -12.32 -4.33 0.40
N ILE A 41 -11.81 -5.06 1.38
CA ILE A 41 -12.63 -5.77 2.38
C ILE A 41 -13.50 -4.78 3.14
N ALA A 42 -12.90 -3.70 3.69
CA ALA A 42 -13.64 -2.70 4.44
C ALA A 42 -14.72 -2.00 3.61
N GLN A 43 -14.43 -1.70 2.33
CA GLN A 43 -15.36 -1.07 1.40
C GLN A 43 -16.51 -2.00 1.04
N ASN A 44 -16.21 -3.25 0.63
CA ASN A 44 -17.26 -4.18 0.21
C ASN A 44 -18.18 -4.60 1.36
N ARG A 45 -17.62 -4.69 2.59
CA ARG A 45 -18.40 -4.97 3.83
C ARG A 45 -19.10 -3.73 4.40
N GLY A 46 -19.00 -2.57 3.75
CA GLY A 46 -19.69 -1.35 4.13
C GLY A 46 -19.17 -0.63 5.36
N TRP A 47 -17.99 -1.00 5.88
CA TRP A 47 -17.47 -0.46 7.14
C TRP A 47 -17.11 1.01 7.10
N PHE A 48 -16.71 1.55 5.95
CA PHE A 48 -16.52 3.00 5.78
C PHE A 48 -17.84 3.77 5.83
N ALA A 49 -18.87 3.25 5.18
CA ALA A 49 -20.21 3.87 5.21
C ALA A 49 -20.83 3.79 6.62
N GLU A 50 -20.67 2.65 7.30
CA GLU A 50 -21.08 2.42 8.70
C GLU A 50 -20.40 3.41 9.66
N ALA A 51 -19.13 3.74 9.40
CA ALA A 51 -18.38 4.75 10.15
C ALA A 51 -18.76 6.20 9.78
N GLY A 52 -19.69 6.43 8.86
CA GLY A 52 -20.12 7.75 8.40
C GLY A 52 -19.15 8.44 7.45
N VAL A 53 -18.16 7.74 6.92
CA VAL A 53 -17.12 8.26 6.03
C VAL A 53 -17.09 7.48 4.71
N PRO A 54 -18.00 7.75 3.76
CA PRO A 54 -17.98 7.11 2.45
C PRO A 54 -16.62 7.27 1.79
N VAL A 55 -16.12 6.21 1.13
CA VAL A 55 -14.81 6.21 0.47
C VAL A 55 -14.97 5.99 -1.03
N GLU A 56 -14.25 6.77 -1.82
CA GLU A 56 -14.11 6.61 -3.26
C GLU A 56 -12.67 6.23 -3.59
N PHE A 57 -12.46 5.10 -4.26
CA PHE A 57 -11.14 4.67 -4.70
C PHE A 57 -10.71 5.37 -5.99
N LYS A 58 -9.51 5.95 -5.97
CA LYS A 58 -8.81 6.49 -7.14
C LYS A 58 -7.61 5.60 -7.44
N PHE A 59 -7.63 4.92 -8.58
CA PHE A 59 -6.58 3.97 -8.95
C PHE A 59 -5.47 4.61 -9.76
N PHE A 60 -4.23 4.20 -9.45
CA PHE A 60 -3.00 4.66 -10.08
C PHE A 60 -2.14 3.47 -10.50
N GLU A 61 -1.21 3.70 -11.44
CA GLU A 61 -0.30 2.67 -11.96
C GLU A 61 1.13 2.73 -11.36
N ALA A 62 1.40 3.75 -10.52
CA ALA A 62 2.67 3.92 -9.82
C ALA A 62 2.47 4.68 -8.50
N ALA A 63 3.42 4.54 -7.57
CA ALA A 63 3.34 5.11 -6.22
C ALA A 63 3.44 6.65 -6.21
N GLN A 64 4.38 7.23 -6.95
CA GLN A 64 4.67 8.65 -6.86
C GLN A 64 3.50 9.56 -7.28
N PRO A 65 2.70 9.27 -8.33
CA PRO A 65 1.52 10.06 -8.66
C PRO A 65 0.48 10.16 -7.52
N ILE A 66 0.39 9.16 -6.64
CA ILE A 66 -0.55 9.17 -5.50
C ILE A 66 -0.21 10.28 -4.51
N ALA A 67 1.08 10.47 -4.21
CA ALA A 67 1.52 11.55 -3.32
C ALA A 67 1.23 12.94 -3.94
N ALA A 68 1.48 13.11 -5.23
CA ALA A 68 1.15 14.34 -5.95
C ALA A 68 -0.36 14.61 -5.97
N ALA A 69 -1.18 13.59 -6.19
CA ALA A 69 -2.64 13.67 -6.18
C ALA A 69 -3.20 14.09 -4.80
N ALA A 70 -2.55 13.66 -3.71
CA ALA A 70 -2.94 14.10 -2.36
C ALA A 70 -2.61 15.58 -2.11
N VAL A 71 -1.51 16.09 -2.67
CA VAL A 71 -1.15 17.52 -2.57
C VAL A 71 -2.03 18.38 -3.46
N SER A 72 -2.33 17.95 -4.70
CA SER A 72 -3.23 18.68 -5.60
C SER A 72 -4.70 18.69 -5.14
N GLY A 73 -5.06 17.81 -4.21
CA GLY A 73 -6.43 17.65 -3.75
C GLY A 73 -7.29 16.75 -4.64
N ASP A 74 -6.70 15.97 -5.56
CA ASP A 74 -7.40 14.94 -6.32
C ASP A 74 -7.72 13.71 -5.46
N THR A 75 -6.89 13.46 -4.44
CA THR A 75 -7.15 12.51 -3.36
C THR A 75 -7.01 13.19 -2.01
N ASP A 76 -7.63 12.63 -0.97
CA ASP A 76 -7.54 13.11 0.41
C ASP A 76 -6.51 12.30 1.21
N ILE A 77 -6.44 11.01 0.90
CA ILE A 77 -5.57 10.00 1.51
C ILE A 77 -4.90 9.21 0.40
N GLY A 78 -3.68 8.76 0.64
CA GLY A 78 -2.99 7.80 -0.21
C GLY A 78 -2.51 6.59 0.60
N VAL A 79 -2.52 5.42 -0.02
CA VAL A 79 -1.87 4.21 0.50
C VAL A 79 -0.96 3.64 -0.59
N THR A 80 0.33 3.78 -0.39
CA THR A 80 1.36 3.27 -1.31
C THR A 80 2.74 3.32 -0.67
N ALA A 81 3.76 2.93 -1.43
CA ALA A 81 5.14 3.02 -0.99
C ALA A 81 5.59 4.48 -0.81
N LEU A 82 6.35 4.74 0.25
CA LEU A 82 7.01 6.02 0.46
C LEU A 82 8.17 6.13 -0.55
N THR A 83 8.17 7.22 -1.31
CA THR A 83 9.16 7.49 -2.37
C THR A 83 9.98 8.73 -2.03
N GLY A 84 11.10 8.94 -2.70
CA GLY A 84 11.84 10.20 -2.57
C GLY A 84 10.97 11.42 -2.86
N GLY A 85 10.06 11.33 -3.84
CA GLY A 85 9.08 12.39 -4.13
C GLY A 85 8.06 12.60 -3.01
N PHE A 86 7.60 11.50 -2.36
CA PHE A 86 6.77 11.61 -1.17
C PHE A 86 7.49 12.39 -0.05
N PHE A 87 8.72 11.99 0.30
CA PHE A 87 9.48 12.65 1.36
C PHE A 87 9.76 14.12 1.05
N ALA A 88 10.02 14.46 -0.22
CA ALA A 88 10.20 15.85 -0.62
C ALA A 88 8.93 16.70 -0.43
N LEU A 89 7.73 16.14 -0.63
CA LEU A 89 6.45 16.81 -0.39
C LEU A 89 6.11 16.85 1.11
N ALA A 90 6.32 15.75 1.84
CA ALA A 90 6.10 15.68 3.28
C ALA A 90 7.01 16.66 4.05
N GLY A 91 8.27 16.81 3.63
CA GLY A 91 9.21 17.77 4.19
C GLY A 91 8.80 19.24 4.01
N LYS A 92 7.94 19.54 3.03
CA LYS A 92 7.30 20.85 2.86
C LYS A 92 6.04 21.05 3.72
N GLY A 93 5.67 20.02 4.49
CA GLY A 93 4.45 20.04 5.31
C GLY A 93 3.17 19.67 4.56
N GLU A 94 3.24 19.29 3.28
CA GLU A 94 2.06 18.99 2.45
C GLU A 94 1.40 17.65 2.78
N LEU A 95 2.17 16.69 3.30
CA LEU A 95 1.72 15.32 3.60
C LEU A 95 2.14 14.88 5.00
N LYS A 96 1.33 14.03 5.62
CA LYS A 96 1.63 13.33 6.89
C LYS A 96 1.44 11.83 6.72
N VAL A 97 2.41 11.04 7.15
CA VAL A 97 2.24 9.60 7.35
C VAL A 97 1.39 9.40 8.60
N ILE A 98 0.31 8.64 8.49
CA ILE A 98 -0.69 8.47 9.56
C ILE A 98 -0.87 7.03 10.01
N GLY A 99 -0.21 6.06 9.35
CA GLY A 99 -0.30 4.65 9.72
C GLY A 99 0.45 3.72 8.79
N GLY A 100 0.57 2.47 9.21
CA GLY A 100 1.19 1.41 8.44
C GLY A 100 0.25 0.79 7.41
N GLY A 101 0.86 0.19 6.40
CA GLY A 101 0.22 -0.62 5.40
C GLY A 101 0.93 -1.98 5.28
N LEU A 102 1.18 -2.37 4.05
CA LEU A 102 1.83 -3.63 3.71
C LEU A 102 3.31 -3.62 4.11
N HIS A 103 3.80 -4.75 4.58
CA HIS A 103 5.16 -4.96 5.04
C HIS A 103 5.82 -6.13 4.31
N GLU A 104 7.08 -5.98 3.90
CA GLU A 104 7.93 -7.10 3.50
C GLU A 104 8.35 -7.85 4.76
N GLN A 105 8.04 -9.13 4.82
CA GLN A 105 8.25 -9.94 6.01
C GLN A 105 8.77 -11.32 5.62
N LYS A 106 9.81 -11.79 6.29
CA LYS A 106 10.35 -13.14 6.08
C LYS A 106 9.25 -14.20 6.20
N GLY A 107 9.23 -15.12 5.22
CA GLY A 107 8.23 -16.18 5.14
C GLY A 107 6.88 -15.73 4.53
N PHE A 108 6.81 -14.51 4.01
CA PHE A 108 5.67 -13.99 3.25
C PHE A 108 6.16 -13.50 1.88
N ASP A 109 5.90 -14.30 0.87
CA ASP A 109 6.37 -14.07 -0.50
C ASP A 109 5.57 -12.92 -1.14
N LEU A 110 6.02 -11.67 -0.94
CA LEU A 110 5.34 -10.49 -1.48
C LEU A 110 6.02 -9.98 -2.74
N THR A 111 7.25 -9.49 -2.63
CA THR A 111 8.00 -8.96 -3.77
C THR A 111 9.13 -9.89 -4.17
N ALA A 112 9.04 -10.43 -5.38
CA ALA A 112 10.06 -11.25 -6.00
C ALA A 112 11.09 -10.40 -6.74
N VAL A 113 12.34 -10.84 -6.75
CA VAL A 113 13.34 -10.42 -7.73
C VAL A 113 13.27 -11.38 -8.92
N LEU A 114 12.85 -10.85 -10.05
CA LEU A 114 12.68 -11.56 -11.32
C LEU A 114 13.87 -11.32 -12.23
N VAL A 115 14.31 -12.37 -12.88
CA VAL A 115 15.37 -12.34 -13.90
C VAL A 115 14.81 -12.87 -15.21
N SER A 116 15.15 -12.20 -16.31
CA SER A 116 14.80 -12.67 -17.66
C SER A 116 15.39 -14.07 -17.90
N LYS A 117 14.68 -14.89 -18.69
CA LYS A 117 15.21 -16.23 -19.03
C LYS A 117 16.61 -16.15 -19.62
N GLN A 118 16.87 -15.17 -20.50
CA GLN A 118 18.18 -14.98 -21.12
C GLN A 118 19.27 -14.69 -20.09
N ALA A 119 19.05 -13.77 -19.15
CA ALA A 119 20.02 -13.44 -18.13
C ALA A 119 20.26 -14.59 -17.15
N PHE A 120 19.18 -15.32 -16.80
CA PHE A 120 19.27 -16.50 -15.95
C PHE A 120 20.14 -17.61 -16.59
N ASP A 121 19.87 -17.93 -17.87
CA ASP A 121 20.67 -18.90 -18.63
C ASP A 121 22.13 -18.43 -18.81
N GLY A 122 22.35 -17.10 -18.82
CA GLY A 122 23.67 -16.44 -18.81
C GLY A 122 24.39 -16.44 -17.47
N GLY A 123 23.80 -16.99 -16.40
CA GLY A 123 24.42 -17.15 -15.09
C GLY A 123 23.94 -16.22 -13.99
N LEU A 124 22.96 -15.32 -14.23
CA LEU A 124 22.31 -14.49 -13.20
C LEU A 124 21.29 -15.32 -12.42
N THR A 125 21.78 -16.13 -11.47
CA THR A 125 20.97 -17.15 -10.78
C THR A 125 20.74 -16.87 -9.30
N SER A 126 21.31 -15.78 -8.76
CA SER A 126 21.21 -15.40 -7.33
C SER A 126 21.35 -13.89 -7.16
N LEU A 127 20.90 -13.38 -6.01
CA LEU A 127 20.84 -11.94 -5.73
C LEU A 127 22.23 -11.27 -5.68
N ASP A 128 23.25 -11.96 -5.17
CA ASP A 128 24.63 -11.47 -5.09
C ASP A 128 25.26 -11.20 -6.46
N LYS A 129 24.69 -11.78 -7.53
CA LYS A 129 25.17 -11.61 -8.90
C LYS A 129 24.48 -10.45 -9.66
N LEU A 130 23.61 -9.68 -9.02
CA LEU A 130 22.89 -8.58 -9.67
C LEU A 130 23.82 -7.45 -10.14
N GLY A 131 24.97 -7.25 -9.48
CA GLY A 131 25.95 -6.23 -9.87
C GLY A 131 26.33 -6.30 -11.35
N GLY A 132 26.39 -5.15 -12.03
CA GLY A 132 26.73 -5.04 -13.45
C GLY A 132 25.57 -5.28 -14.44
N HIS A 133 24.43 -5.79 -13.98
CA HIS A 133 23.27 -6.07 -14.82
C HIS A 133 22.32 -4.87 -15.00
N SER A 134 21.45 -4.93 -15.99
CA SER A 134 20.37 -3.98 -16.18
C SER A 134 19.18 -4.34 -15.27
N PHE A 135 18.55 -3.31 -14.66
CA PHE A 135 17.44 -3.51 -13.73
C PHE A 135 16.30 -2.52 -13.99
N GLY A 136 15.09 -3.06 -14.18
CA GLY A 136 13.86 -2.27 -14.35
C GLY A 136 13.34 -1.72 -13.03
N ILE A 137 13.08 -0.40 -13.00
CA ILE A 137 12.40 0.30 -11.90
C ILE A 137 11.29 1.17 -12.48
N THR A 138 10.31 1.59 -11.66
CA THR A 138 9.32 2.56 -12.17
C THR A 138 9.98 3.90 -12.44
N GLN A 139 10.79 4.39 -11.52
CA GLN A 139 11.55 5.64 -11.64
C GLN A 139 12.65 5.70 -10.57
N PHE A 140 13.62 6.59 -10.76
CA PHE A 140 14.57 6.92 -9.70
C PHE A 140 13.82 7.46 -8.48
N GLY A 141 14.20 7.00 -7.28
CA GLY A 141 13.51 7.37 -6.05
C GLY A 141 12.22 6.59 -5.76
N SER A 142 11.90 5.55 -6.56
CA SER A 142 10.80 4.62 -6.26
C SER A 142 11.18 3.64 -5.15
N SER A 143 10.17 2.93 -4.61
CA SER A 143 10.38 1.81 -3.68
C SER A 143 11.23 0.69 -4.28
N PHE A 144 11.11 0.43 -5.58
CA PHE A 144 11.96 -0.54 -6.28
C PHE A 144 13.43 -0.14 -6.27
N HIS A 145 13.73 1.17 -6.42
CA HIS A 145 15.10 1.69 -6.29
C HIS A 145 15.59 1.56 -4.84
N TYR A 146 14.76 1.84 -3.85
CA TYR A 146 15.08 1.65 -2.43
C TYR A 146 15.38 0.19 -2.12
N MET A 147 14.47 -0.74 -2.46
CA MET A 147 14.66 -2.18 -2.23
C MET A 147 15.94 -2.70 -2.89
N LEU A 148 16.20 -2.30 -4.13
CA LEU A 148 17.44 -2.69 -4.81
C LEU A 148 18.68 -2.13 -4.10
N GLY A 149 18.63 -0.90 -3.61
CA GLY A 149 19.70 -0.29 -2.82
C GLY A 149 19.95 -1.02 -1.51
N GLN A 150 18.92 -1.48 -0.82
CA GLN A 150 19.05 -2.28 0.40
C GLN A 150 19.59 -3.69 0.09
N LEU A 151 19.12 -4.33 -0.99
CA LEU A 151 19.68 -5.60 -1.46
C LEU A 151 21.15 -5.48 -1.83
N ALA A 152 21.55 -4.37 -2.44
CA ALA A 152 22.96 -4.14 -2.79
C ALA A 152 23.87 -4.12 -1.55
N VAL A 153 23.40 -3.52 -0.44
CA VAL A 153 24.12 -3.52 0.83
C VAL A 153 24.16 -4.92 1.44
N GLU A 154 23.02 -5.59 1.51
CA GLU A 154 22.88 -6.91 2.15
C GLU A 154 23.64 -8.00 1.38
N GLN A 155 23.54 -8.00 0.04
CA GLN A 155 24.17 -8.98 -0.86
C GLN A 155 25.57 -8.57 -1.32
N LYS A 156 26.06 -7.39 -0.88
CA LYS A 156 27.42 -6.87 -1.12
C LYS A 156 27.78 -6.68 -2.60
N PHE A 157 26.84 -6.24 -3.43
CA PHE A 157 27.14 -5.78 -4.79
C PHE A 157 27.12 -4.26 -4.90
N ASP A 158 27.82 -3.69 -5.89
CA ASP A 158 27.84 -2.25 -6.10
C ASP A 158 26.61 -1.81 -6.91
N LEU A 159 25.68 -1.06 -6.26
CA LEU A 159 24.50 -0.49 -6.91
C LEU A 159 24.88 0.42 -8.10
N LYS A 160 26.03 1.12 -8.04
CA LYS A 160 26.48 2.02 -9.10
C LYS A 160 26.95 1.28 -10.35
N SER A 161 27.29 -0.01 -10.24
CA SER A 161 27.63 -0.85 -11.39
C SER A 161 26.41 -1.24 -12.22
N MET A 162 25.20 -1.09 -11.69
CA MET A 162 23.98 -1.49 -12.34
C MET A 162 23.45 -0.44 -13.35
N SER A 163 22.84 -0.93 -14.43
CA SER A 163 22.15 -0.09 -15.41
C SER A 163 20.68 0.01 -15.08
N LEU A 164 20.27 1.01 -14.27
CA LEU A 164 18.88 1.21 -13.90
C LEU A 164 18.06 1.76 -15.09
N ARG A 165 16.91 1.13 -15.36
CA ARG A 165 15.99 1.47 -16.44
C ARG A 165 14.64 1.96 -15.88
N PRO A 166 14.33 3.26 -15.92
CA PRO A 166 13.02 3.76 -15.53
C PRO A 166 11.96 3.43 -16.58
N LEU A 167 10.97 2.63 -16.20
CA LEU A 167 9.92 2.07 -17.07
C LEU A 167 8.52 2.62 -16.76
N GLN A 168 8.43 3.59 -15.85
CA GLN A 168 7.25 4.37 -15.47
C GLN A 168 6.18 3.59 -14.69
N GLN A 169 5.83 2.39 -15.09
CA GLN A 169 4.71 1.60 -14.55
C GLN A 169 5.14 0.15 -14.28
N VAL A 170 4.53 -0.49 -13.28
CA VAL A 170 4.81 -1.90 -12.95
C VAL A 170 4.55 -2.85 -14.10
N PRO A 171 3.47 -2.74 -14.89
CA PRO A 171 3.27 -3.61 -16.05
C PRO A 171 4.40 -3.53 -17.08
N ASN A 172 5.00 -2.34 -17.28
CA ASN A 172 6.13 -2.17 -18.19
C ASN A 172 7.39 -2.89 -17.67
N MET A 173 7.63 -2.87 -16.35
CA MET A 173 8.73 -3.60 -15.72
C MET A 173 8.60 -5.11 -15.96
N VAL A 174 7.40 -5.65 -15.75
CA VAL A 174 7.07 -7.06 -16.00
C VAL A 174 7.26 -7.43 -17.48
N SER A 175 6.79 -6.58 -18.40
CA SER A 175 6.96 -6.79 -19.83
C SER A 175 8.43 -6.74 -20.27
N ALA A 176 9.22 -5.82 -19.70
CA ALA A 176 10.64 -5.65 -20.03
C ALA A 176 11.49 -6.86 -19.60
N VAL A 177 11.27 -7.42 -18.40
CA VAL A 177 12.00 -8.61 -17.96
C VAL A 177 11.57 -9.85 -18.76
N ARG A 178 10.29 -9.97 -19.08
CA ARG A 178 9.75 -11.06 -19.90
C ARG A 178 10.36 -11.09 -21.31
N SER A 179 10.55 -9.91 -21.91
CA SER A 179 11.12 -9.77 -23.26
C SER A 179 12.66 -9.76 -23.26
N GLY A 180 13.33 -9.77 -22.11
CA GLY A 180 14.79 -9.64 -22.03
C GLY A 180 15.29 -8.21 -22.28
N GLN A 181 14.42 -7.21 -22.27
CA GLN A 181 14.79 -5.79 -22.42
C GLN A 181 15.56 -5.26 -21.21
N VAL A 182 15.33 -5.86 -20.04
CA VAL A 182 16.15 -5.75 -18.83
C VAL A 182 16.51 -7.13 -18.32
N ASP A 183 17.69 -7.28 -17.71
CA ASP A 183 18.13 -8.53 -17.12
C ASP A 183 17.31 -8.92 -15.92
N ALA A 184 16.96 -7.93 -15.07
CA ALA A 184 16.22 -8.16 -13.84
C ALA A 184 15.21 -7.03 -13.55
N THR A 185 14.26 -7.34 -12.68
CA THR A 185 13.32 -6.39 -12.08
C THR A 185 12.73 -6.96 -10.80
N MET A 186 11.82 -6.22 -10.17
CA MET A 186 10.98 -6.71 -9.08
C MET A 186 9.51 -6.70 -9.49
N ALA A 187 8.75 -7.68 -9.00
CA ALA A 187 7.30 -7.73 -9.15
C ALA A 187 6.66 -8.45 -7.96
N ILE A 188 5.42 -8.07 -7.64
CA ILE A 188 4.64 -8.79 -6.62
C ILE A 188 4.36 -10.23 -7.07
N ALA A 189 4.24 -11.15 -6.12
CA ALA A 189 4.12 -12.58 -6.36
C ALA A 189 2.99 -12.95 -7.32
N SER A 190 1.85 -12.23 -7.29
CA SER A 190 0.73 -12.43 -8.22
C SER A 190 1.09 -12.19 -9.69
N MET A 191 2.14 -11.41 -9.97
CA MET A 191 2.68 -11.18 -11.32
C MET A 191 3.90 -12.06 -11.59
N ALA A 192 4.75 -12.29 -10.59
CA ALA A 192 6.01 -13.02 -10.70
C ALA A 192 5.80 -14.52 -10.92
N ARG A 193 4.95 -15.16 -10.11
CA ARG A 193 4.73 -16.62 -10.18
C ARG A 193 4.15 -17.12 -11.51
N PRO A 194 3.21 -16.45 -12.20
CA PRO A 194 2.78 -16.84 -13.53
C PRO A 194 3.92 -16.82 -14.56
N LEU A 195 4.82 -15.84 -14.52
CA LEU A 195 5.98 -15.76 -15.43
C LEU A 195 6.99 -16.89 -15.17
N GLU A 196 7.20 -17.22 -13.90
CA GLU A 196 8.06 -18.34 -13.54
C GLU A 196 7.45 -19.68 -14.00
N ALA A 197 6.15 -19.87 -13.75
CA ALA A 197 5.43 -21.09 -14.15
C ALA A 197 5.40 -21.29 -15.68
N SER A 198 5.31 -20.20 -16.45
CA SER A 198 5.38 -20.26 -17.93
C SER A 198 6.83 -20.38 -18.45
N GLY A 199 7.84 -20.23 -17.59
CA GLY A 199 9.25 -20.25 -17.98
C GLY A 199 9.74 -18.97 -18.65
N GLU A 200 8.93 -17.90 -18.69
CA GLU A 200 9.27 -16.61 -19.32
C GLU A 200 10.27 -15.77 -18.48
N ALA A 201 10.28 -15.99 -17.16
CA ALA A 201 11.25 -15.38 -16.23
C ALA A 201 11.56 -16.37 -15.09
N LYS A 202 12.56 -16.04 -14.26
CA LYS A 202 12.94 -16.81 -13.07
C LYS A 202 12.93 -15.94 -11.83
N ILE A 203 12.41 -16.46 -10.73
CA ILE A 203 12.52 -15.86 -9.40
C ILE A 203 13.86 -16.29 -8.80
N ILE A 204 14.70 -15.33 -8.40
CA ILE A 204 15.99 -15.59 -7.76
C ILE A 204 16.04 -15.24 -6.28
N GLY A 205 14.95 -14.70 -5.75
CA GLY A 205 14.81 -14.39 -4.32
C GLY A 205 13.56 -13.57 -4.03
N TRP A 206 13.22 -13.50 -2.75
CA TRP A 206 12.12 -12.69 -2.22
C TRP A 206 12.69 -11.57 -1.35
N VAL A 207 12.20 -10.34 -1.56
CA VAL A 207 12.70 -9.17 -0.84
C VAL A 207 12.54 -9.33 0.67
N GLY A 208 11.39 -9.82 1.12
CA GLY A 208 11.08 -10.00 2.54
C GLY A 208 11.98 -10.97 3.30
N ASP A 209 12.66 -11.90 2.60
CA ASP A 209 13.61 -12.81 3.22
C ASP A 209 14.94 -12.11 3.59
N HIS A 210 15.24 -11.01 2.93
CA HIS A 210 16.48 -10.25 3.06
C HIS A 210 16.29 -8.89 3.73
N ILE A 211 15.18 -8.22 3.43
CA ILE A 211 14.91 -6.85 3.86
C ILE A 211 13.49 -6.77 4.42
N PRO A 212 13.30 -6.98 5.73
CA PRO A 212 12.02 -6.63 6.35
C PRO A 212 11.83 -5.11 6.29
N TYR A 213 10.72 -4.65 5.67
CA TYR A 213 10.56 -3.23 5.41
C TYR A 213 9.08 -2.85 5.22
N GLN A 214 8.70 -1.66 5.72
CA GLN A 214 7.37 -1.09 5.55
C GLN A 214 7.20 -0.63 4.10
N ILE A 215 6.72 -1.51 3.21
CA ILE A 215 6.62 -1.19 1.79
C ILE A 215 5.55 -0.15 1.50
N THR A 216 4.40 -0.21 2.18
CA THR A 216 3.37 0.81 2.03
C THR A 216 3.02 1.47 3.34
N ALA A 217 2.72 2.75 3.30
CA ALA A 217 2.18 3.50 4.43
C ALA A 217 0.91 4.23 4.01
N LEU A 218 0.05 4.47 4.99
CA LEU A 218 -1.10 5.34 4.85
C LEU A 218 -0.66 6.78 5.13
N PHE A 219 -0.98 7.69 4.25
CA PHE A 219 -0.69 9.11 4.42
C PHE A 219 -1.88 9.98 3.99
N ALA A 220 -1.96 11.18 4.55
CA ALA A 220 -3.01 12.13 4.23
C ALA A 220 -2.42 13.48 3.86
N SER A 221 -3.17 14.29 3.11
CA SER A 221 -2.83 15.69 2.91
C SER A 221 -2.89 16.45 4.23
N ALA A 222 -2.06 17.49 4.40
CA ALA A 222 -2.12 18.36 5.57
C ALA A 222 -3.54 18.93 5.78
N ALA A 223 -4.20 19.31 4.69
CA ALA A 223 -5.57 19.81 4.72
C ALA A 223 -6.57 18.78 5.28
N MET A 224 -6.43 17.49 4.95
CA MET A 224 -7.26 16.42 5.51
C MET A 224 -7.03 16.25 7.00
N VAL A 225 -5.75 16.24 7.41
CA VAL A 225 -5.35 16.12 8.83
C VAL A 225 -5.86 17.28 9.68
N GLU A 226 -5.85 18.50 9.17
CA GLU A 226 -6.25 19.70 9.89
C GLU A 226 -7.77 19.90 9.91
N LYS A 227 -8.42 19.73 8.76
CA LYS A 227 -9.82 20.15 8.56
C LYS A 227 -10.83 19.02 8.75
N ARG A 228 -10.39 17.74 8.65
CA ARG A 228 -11.24 16.55 8.69
C ARG A 228 -10.68 15.47 9.62
N ALA A 229 -10.06 15.87 10.74
CA ALA A 229 -9.41 14.95 11.67
C ALA A 229 -10.36 13.86 12.23
N ASP A 230 -11.62 14.19 12.49
CA ASP A 230 -12.59 13.22 13.01
C ASP A 230 -13.05 12.22 11.92
N ASP A 231 -13.24 12.68 10.68
CA ASP A 231 -13.48 11.79 9.54
C ASP A 231 -12.29 10.85 9.33
N LEU A 232 -11.08 11.37 9.47
CA LEU A 232 -9.84 10.59 9.34
C LEU A 232 -9.71 9.52 10.43
N LYS A 233 -10.08 9.85 11.69
CA LYS A 233 -10.14 8.85 12.78
C LYS A 233 -11.17 7.77 12.51
N ALA A 234 -12.36 8.14 12.03
CA ALA A 234 -13.42 7.19 11.67
C ALA A 234 -12.98 6.27 10.51
N PHE A 235 -12.33 6.84 9.49
CA PHE A 235 -11.73 6.11 8.40
C PHE A 235 -10.67 5.10 8.89
N CYS A 236 -9.75 5.53 9.76
CA CYS A 236 -8.71 4.67 10.31
C CYS A 236 -9.28 3.50 11.12
N LYS A 237 -10.36 3.70 11.89
CA LYS A 237 -11.06 2.62 12.59
C LYS A 237 -11.66 1.59 11.64
N ALA A 238 -12.28 2.04 10.55
CA ALA A 238 -12.81 1.14 9.52
C ALA A 238 -11.69 0.38 8.80
N TYR A 239 -10.58 1.06 8.50
CA TYR A 239 -9.38 0.43 7.95
C TYR A 239 -8.79 -0.63 8.88
N GLN A 240 -8.68 -0.37 10.18
CA GLN A 240 -8.22 -1.36 11.17
C GLN A 240 -9.11 -2.63 11.17
N ARG A 241 -10.43 -2.49 11.02
CA ARG A 241 -11.33 -3.65 10.83
C ARG A 241 -10.96 -4.43 9.56
N GLY A 242 -10.65 -3.71 8.47
CA GLY A 242 -10.18 -4.32 7.22
C GLY A 242 -8.87 -5.08 7.40
N VAL A 243 -7.91 -4.50 8.12
CA VAL A 243 -6.64 -5.18 8.45
C VAL A 243 -6.87 -6.42 9.32
N ALA A 244 -7.74 -6.34 10.33
CA ALA A 244 -8.07 -7.50 11.16
C ALA A 244 -8.68 -8.65 10.34
N ALA A 245 -9.63 -8.34 9.44
CA ALA A 245 -10.22 -9.32 8.55
C ALA A 245 -9.22 -9.92 7.56
N TYR A 246 -8.34 -9.09 6.98
CA TYR A 246 -7.26 -9.56 6.12
C TYR A 246 -6.32 -10.52 6.85
N ARG A 247 -5.90 -10.18 8.07
CA ARG A 247 -5.03 -11.01 8.89
C ARG A 247 -5.69 -12.36 9.23
N ALA A 248 -6.97 -12.34 9.60
CA ALA A 248 -7.76 -13.56 9.87
C ALA A 248 -7.91 -14.44 8.62
N ALA A 249 -8.08 -13.84 7.44
CA ALA A 249 -8.26 -14.55 6.19
C ALA A 249 -6.96 -15.13 5.61
N PHE A 250 -5.81 -14.43 5.78
CA PHE A 250 -4.63 -14.72 4.97
C PHE A 250 -3.33 -14.96 5.75
N LEU A 251 -3.22 -14.46 7.00
CA LEU A 251 -1.94 -14.52 7.73
C LEU A 251 -1.87 -15.65 8.75
N ARG A 252 -2.91 -16.46 8.88
CA ARG A 252 -2.90 -17.63 9.76
C ARG A 252 -2.01 -18.73 9.18
N ARG A 253 -1.29 -19.39 10.07
CA ARG A 253 -0.42 -20.52 9.76
C ARG A 253 -0.78 -21.69 10.65
N ASP A 254 -0.63 -22.91 10.13
CA ASP A 254 -0.71 -24.14 10.91
C ASP A 254 0.59 -24.41 11.69
N ALA A 255 0.64 -25.52 12.41
CA ALA A 255 1.82 -25.93 13.19
C ALA A 255 3.07 -26.22 12.31
N ALA A 256 2.88 -26.48 11.02
CA ALA A 256 3.96 -26.67 10.04
C ALA A 256 4.36 -25.35 9.34
N GLY A 257 3.74 -24.21 9.73
CA GLY A 257 3.98 -22.91 9.10
C GLY A 257 3.27 -22.70 7.76
N MET A 258 2.39 -23.61 7.35
CA MET A 258 1.68 -23.50 6.07
C MET A 258 0.47 -22.56 6.20
N PRO A 259 0.13 -21.78 5.15
CA PRO A 259 -1.04 -20.93 5.14
C PRO A 259 -2.33 -21.74 5.37
N ILE A 260 -3.19 -21.24 6.25
CA ILE A 260 -4.54 -21.78 6.44
C ILE A 260 -5.50 -20.98 5.57
N PHE A 261 -6.13 -21.65 4.60
CA PHE A 261 -7.18 -21.08 3.76
C PHE A 261 -8.51 -21.79 4.03
N ASP A 262 -9.53 -21.03 4.37
CA ASP A 262 -10.86 -21.51 4.72
C ASP A 262 -11.98 -20.59 4.19
N ALA A 263 -13.19 -20.75 4.71
CA ALA A 263 -14.35 -19.94 4.30
C ALA A 263 -14.15 -18.43 4.51
N GLU A 264 -13.37 -18.01 5.52
CA GLU A 264 -13.03 -16.60 5.74
C GLU A 264 -12.11 -16.08 4.62
N THR A 265 -11.16 -16.91 4.19
CA THR A 265 -10.30 -16.62 3.02
C THR A 265 -11.13 -16.43 1.75
N ASP A 266 -12.09 -17.34 1.50
CA ASP A 266 -12.94 -17.29 0.31
C ASP A 266 -13.87 -16.06 0.32
N ALA A 267 -14.39 -15.69 1.49
CA ALA A 267 -15.15 -14.45 1.69
C ALA A 267 -14.29 -13.20 1.38
N ALA A 268 -13.06 -13.15 1.92
CA ALA A 268 -12.15 -12.03 1.66
C ALA A 268 -11.72 -11.95 0.19
N ILE A 269 -11.51 -13.08 -0.49
CA ILE A 269 -11.25 -13.12 -1.94
C ILE A 269 -12.44 -12.54 -2.71
N THR A 270 -13.67 -12.90 -2.32
CA THR A 270 -14.90 -12.35 -2.92
C THR A 270 -14.96 -10.83 -2.75
N ASP A 271 -14.61 -10.29 -1.57
CA ASP A 271 -14.53 -8.87 -1.32
C ASP A 271 -13.51 -8.18 -2.26
N ILE A 272 -12.31 -8.74 -2.37
CA ILE A 272 -11.19 -8.18 -3.16
C ILE A 272 -11.50 -8.18 -4.66
N THR A 273 -12.12 -9.26 -5.17
CA THR A 273 -12.41 -9.41 -6.61
C THR A 273 -13.48 -8.48 -7.15
N LYS A 274 -14.18 -7.74 -6.27
CA LYS A 274 -15.04 -6.62 -6.69
C LYS A 274 -14.26 -5.42 -7.25
N PHE A 275 -12.97 -5.30 -6.92
CA PHE A 275 -12.13 -4.14 -7.25
C PHE A 275 -10.96 -4.47 -8.17
N VAL A 276 -10.38 -5.67 -8.04
CA VAL A 276 -9.22 -6.14 -8.83
C VAL A 276 -9.45 -7.56 -9.32
N PHE A 277 -8.84 -7.92 -10.44
CA PHE A 277 -8.99 -9.22 -11.11
C PHE A 277 -10.46 -9.55 -11.48
N ILE A 278 -11.26 -8.53 -11.79
CA ILE A 278 -12.68 -8.68 -12.13
C ILE A 278 -12.83 -9.61 -13.34
N GLY A 279 -13.57 -10.72 -13.17
CA GLY A 279 -13.80 -11.70 -14.22
C GLY A 279 -12.60 -12.61 -14.52
N ASP A 280 -11.51 -12.51 -13.78
CA ASP A 280 -10.34 -13.39 -13.95
C ASP A 280 -10.57 -14.73 -13.23
N PRO A 281 -10.65 -15.88 -13.93
CA PRO A 281 -10.84 -17.19 -13.31
C PRO A 281 -9.67 -17.59 -12.37
N ALA A 282 -8.48 -17.01 -12.56
CA ALA A 282 -7.31 -17.24 -11.72
C ALA A 282 -7.20 -16.24 -10.54
N ALA A 283 -8.19 -15.39 -10.32
CA ALA A 283 -8.14 -14.33 -9.30
C ALA A 283 -7.80 -14.86 -7.90
N ALA A 284 -8.46 -15.94 -7.47
CA ALA A 284 -8.21 -16.55 -6.15
C ALA A 284 -6.75 -17.02 -6.00
N THR A 285 -6.22 -17.69 -7.04
CA THR A 285 -4.82 -18.16 -7.07
C THR A 285 -3.85 -16.98 -7.02
N LYS A 286 -4.10 -15.94 -7.81
CA LYS A 286 -3.26 -14.71 -7.83
C LYS A 286 -3.27 -13.98 -6.50
N ILE A 287 -4.44 -13.87 -5.85
CA ILE A 287 -4.56 -13.25 -4.53
C ILE A 287 -3.79 -14.08 -3.50
N LYS A 288 -4.03 -15.39 -3.41
CA LYS A 288 -3.35 -16.29 -2.46
C LYS A 288 -1.82 -16.32 -2.67
N ALA A 289 -1.35 -16.11 -3.90
CA ALA A 289 0.08 -16.07 -4.20
C ALA A 289 0.79 -14.80 -3.76
N GLY A 290 0.08 -13.68 -3.61
CA GLY A 290 0.67 -12.34 -3.36
C GLY A 290 0.32 -11.77 -1.99
N LEU A 291 0.35 -12.58 -0.95
CA LEU A 291 -0.02 -12.20 0.41
C LEU A 291 1.17 -11.62 1.17
N GLY A 292 1.17 -10.32 1.36
CA GLY A 292 2.13 -9.63 2.23
C GLY A 292 1.64 -9.50 3.67
N TRP A 293 2.55 -9.13 4.55
CA TRP A 293 2.27 -8.91 5.95
C TRP A 293 1.61 -7.56 6.20
N TYR A 294 0.63 -7.53 7.09
CA TYR A 294 0.06 -6.32 7.69
C TYR A 294 0.21 -6.42 9.20
N ASP A 295 0.78 -5.40 9.82
CA ASP A 295 0.88 -5.34 11.27
C ASP A 295 -0.49 -5.19 11.93
N GLU A 296 -0.64 -5.72 13.15
CA GLU A 296 -1.87 -5.61 13.90
C GLU A 296 -2.24 -4.14 14.12
N GLY A 297 -3.53 -3.84 13.97
CA GLY A 297 -4.03 -2.47 14.09
C GLY A 297 -3.50 -1.49 13.04
N ALA A 298 -2.88 -1.96 11.96
CA ALA A 298 -2.20 -1.12 10.97
C ALA A 298 -1.05 -0.30 11.56
N ALA A 299 -0.28 -0.89 12.48
CA ALA A 299 0.84 -0.21 13.13
C ALA A 299 1.90 0.25 12.11
N LEU A 300 2.40 1.47 12.29
CA LEU A 300 3.47 2.04 11.47
C LEU A 300 4.84 1.70 12.08
N ASP A 301 5.73 1.18 11.27
CA ASP A 301 7.15 1.04 11.63
C ASP A 301 7.85 2.39 11.46
N VAL A 302 7.90 3.16 12.55
CA VAL A 302 8.51 4.50 12.56
C VAL A 302 10.02 4.43 12.32
N ALA A 303 10.67 3.38 12.83
CA ALA A 303 12.11 3.22 12.64
C ALA A 303 12.44 2.99 11.15
N ASP A 304 11.65 2.17 10.48
CA ASP A 304 11.85 1.92 9.05
C ASP A 304 11.55 3.16 8.19
N VAL A 305 10.49 3.94 8.50
CA VAL A 305 10.23 5.21 7.80
C VAL A 305 11.43 6.17 7.89
N ARG A 306 12.11 6.20 9.06
CA ARG A 306 13.35 6.99 9.24
C ARG A 306 14.48 6.47 8.38
N LEU A 307 14.66 5.15 8.29
CA LEU A 307 15.68 4.53 7.43
C LEU A 307 15.43 4.84 5.95
N GLN A 308 14.19 4.76 5.50
CA GLN A 308 13.82 5.14 4.14
C GLN A 308 14.15 6.60 3.83
N LEU A 309 13.74 7.54 4.70
CA LEU A 309 14.05 8.96 4.55
C LEU A 309 15.58 9.19 4.49
N ALA A 310 16.33 8.59 5.40
CA ALA A 310 17.80 8.71 5.44
C ALA A 310 18.43 8.19 4.14
N TRP A 311 17.96 7.06 3.62
CA TRP A 311 18.47 6.51 2.37
C TRP A 311 18.19 7.44 1.17
N PHE A 312 16.95 7.93 1.01
CA PHE A 312 16.61 8.85 -0.09
C PHE A 312 17.37 10.17 0.02
N SER A 313 17.62 10.66 1.23
CA SER A 313 18.46 11.85 1.47
C SER A 313 19.91 11.60 1.08
N ALA A 314 20.48 10.46 1.47
CA ALA A 314 21.86 10.06 1.10
C ALA A 314 22.03 9.89 -0.42
N GLN A 315 20.97 9.50 -1.14
CA GLN A 315 20.97 9.43 -2.60
C GLN A 315 20.75 10.80 -3.28
N GLY A 316 20.63 11.89 -2.52
CA GLY A 316 20.39 13.24 -3.05
C GLY A 316 18.97 13.46 -3.63
N MET A 317 18.03 12.57 -3.34
CA MET A 317 16.67 12.61 -3.85
C MET A 317 15.73 13.46 -2.98
N VAL A 318 16.14 13.74 -1.75
CA VAL A 318 15.46 14.62 -0.81
C VAL A 318 16.43 15.75 -0.46
N LYS A 319 15.99 17.00 -0.65
CA LYS A 319 16.80 18.18 -0.38
C LYS A 319 16.51 18.73 1.02
N GLY A 320 17.56 19.16 1.70
CA GLY A 320 17.47 19.72 3.06
C GLY A 320 17.32 18.62 4.11
N GLU A 321 17.37 19.04 5.36
CA GLU A 321 17.16 18.18 6.51
C GLU A 321 15.65 18.13 6.82
N ILE A 322 15.09 16.93 6.90
CA ILE A 322 13.69 16.71 7.26
C ILE A 322 13.66 15.98 8.60
N ASP A 323 13.01 16.59 9.59
CA ASP A 323 12.73 15.92 10.85
C ASP A 323 11.66 14.81 10.62
N PRO A 324 11.98 13.53 10.84
CA PRO A 324 11.01 12.45 10.71
C PRO A 324 9.76 12.64 11.59
N ALA A 325 9.89 13.28 12.76
CA ALA A 325 8.76 13.55 13.63
C ALA A 325 7.80 14.59 13.02
N ALA A 326 8.30 15.49 12.18
CA ALA A 326 7.45 16.47 11.50
C ALA A 326 6.57 15.88 10.39
N ILE A 327 6.94 14.73 9.84
CA ILE A 327 6.21 14.08 8.73
C ILE A 327 5.32 12.92 9.16
N ILE A 328 5.38 12.50 10.43
CA ILE A 328 4.58 11.40 10.99
C ILE A 328 3.56 11.97 11.98
N ASP A 329 2.30 11.55 11.86
CA ASP A 329 1.23 11.91 12.79
C ASP A 329 0.67 10.63 13.45
N THR A 330 1.06 10.42 14.70
CA THR A 330 0.72 9.20 15.48
C THR A 330 -0.66 9.23 16.13
N ARG A 331 -1.47 10.28 15.89
CA ARG A 331 -2.80 10.42 16.49
C ARG A 331 -3.86 9.48 15.91
N PHE A 332 -3.61 8.90 14.74
CA PHE A 332 -4.62 8.17 13.96
C PHE A 332 -4.49 6.66 14.04
N LEU A 333 -3.28 6.13 13.93
CA LEU A 333 -3.00 4.69 13.98
C LEU A 333 -1.79 4.41 14.90
N PRO A 334 -1.70 3.20 15.47
CA PRO A 334 -0.59 2.84 16.34
C PRO A 334 0.75 2.82 15.59
N THR A 335 1.84 2.90 16.35
CA THR A 335 3.22 2.76 15.89
C THR A 335 3.90 1.58 16.57
N ARG A 336 4.95 1.07 15.99
CA ARG A 336 5.84 0.07 16.55
C ARG A 336 7.30 0.47 16.37
#